data_3e16dbd23278a5b43ff898af40e1e1d3
#
_entry.id   3e16dbd23278a5b43ff898af40e1e1d3
#
_cell.length_a   1.000
_cell.length_b   1.000
_cell.length_c   1.000
_cell.angle_alpha   90.00
_cell.angle_beta   90.00
_cell.angle_gamma   90.00
#
_symmetry.space_group_name_H-M   'P 1'
#
loop_
_entity.id
_entity.type
_entity.pdbx_description
1 polymer ?
#
loop_
_entity_poly.entity_id
_entity_poly.type
_entity_poly.pdbx_seq_one_letter_code
_entity_poly.pdbx_strand_id
1 'polypeptide(L)'
;MEFLLVLFDDSREVRVGDVFVGKTNVILELEAGIHRVALGPPHDFSPLDQRVRLVNTAAMDPCCISFHRLPPAAIPHSPGSPR
;
A
#
# COMPACT_ATOMS: atom_id res chain seq x y z
N MET A 1 6.59 -5.18 18.56
CA MET A 1 5.86 -4.85 17.32
C MET A 1 6.69 -3.93 16.46
N GLU A 2 6.54 -4.07 15.18
CA GLU A 2 7.20 -3.19 14.22
C GLU A 2 6.19 -2.18 13.70
N PHE A 3 6.70 -1.15 13.04
CA PHE A 3 5.86 -0.02 12.60
C PHE A 3 6.02 0.22 11.12
N LEU A 4 4.90 0.38 10.44
CA LEU A 4 4.83 0.58 9.00
C LEU A 4 3.97 1.80 8.70
N LEU A 5 4.43 2.61 7.78
CA LEU A 5 3.65 3.74 7.28
C LEU A 5 3.52 3.59 5.78
N VAL A 6 2.29 3.43 5.32
CA VAL A 6 1.99 3.28 3.89
C VAL A 6 1.45 4.61 3.40
N LEU A 7 2.15 5.22 2.46
CA LEU A 7 1.81 6.54 1.95
C LEU A 7 1.04 6.43 0.64
N PHE A 8 -0.03 7.19 0.54
CA PHE A 8 -0.85 7.25 -0.66
C PHE A 8 -1.52 8.62 -0.67
N ASP A 9 -2.02 9.07 -1.80
CA ASP A 9 -2.61 10.40 -1.94
C ASP A 9 -4.01 10.50 -1.35
N ASP A 10 -4.49 9.45 -0.72
CA ASP A 10 -5.86 9.30 -0.30
C ASP A 10 -5.89 8.31 0.85
N SER A 11 -6.93 8.34 1.66
CA SER A 11 -7.11 7.34 2.71
C SER A 11 -7.64 6.07 2.07
N ARG A 12 -6.86 5.02 2.12
CA ARG A 12 -7.18 3.76 1.49
C ARG A 12 -6.89 2.63 2.46
N GLU A 13 -7.66 1.57 2.34
CA GLU A 13 -7.46 0.36 3.12
C GLU A 13 -6.09 -0.24 2.84
N VAL A 14 -5.38 -0.65 3.88
CA VAL A 14 -4.11 -1.36 3.74
C VAL A 14 -4.35 -2.81 4.10
N ARG A 15 -3.90 -3.71 3.24
CA ARG A 15 -4.02 -5.15 3.43
C ARG A 15 -2.64 -5.78 3.46
N VAL A 16 -2.46 -6.68 4.40
CA VAL A 16 -1.24 -7.45 4.53
C VAL A 16 -1.63 -8.92 4.44
N GLY A 17 -1.15 -9.59 3.40
CA GLY A 17 -1.53 -10.98 3.17
C GLY A 17 -3.03 -11.16 3.08
N ASP A 18 -3.73 -10.23 2.41
CA ASP A 18 -5.18 -10.22 2.23
C ASP A 18 -5.98 -9.93 3.50
N VAL A 19 -5.32 -9.49 4.55
CA VAL A 19 -5.99 -9.14 5.81
C VAL A 19 -5.95 -7.63 5.98
N PHE A 20 -7.10 -7.05 6.28
CA PHE A 20 -7.20 -5.62 6.56
C PHE A 20 -6.45 -5.30 7.85
N VAL A 21 -5.53 -4.35 7.80
CA VAL A 21 -4.73 -3.99 8.98
C VAL A 21 -4.84 -2.51 9.35
N GLY A 22 -5.40 -1.69 8.49
CA GLY A 22 -5.56 -0.27 8.78
C GLY A 22 -5.65 0.55 7.51
N LYS A 23 -5.27 1.81 7.62
CA LYS A 23 -5.41 2.76 6.51
C LYS A 23 -4.06 3.33 6.13
N THR A 24 -3.99 3.88 4.92
CA THR A 24 -2.82 4.63 4.48
C THR A 24 -2.67 5.90 5.30
N ASN A 25 -1.43 6.41 5.34
CA ASN A 25 -1.10 7.68 5.98
C ASN A 25 -1.26 7.66 7.50
N VAL A 26 -1.34 6.47 8.08
CA VAL A 26 -1.45 6.26 9.53
C VAL A 26 -0.42 5.19 9.89
N ILE A 27 0.27 5.36 11.00
CA ILE A 27 1.25 4.38 11.43
C ILE A 27 0.55 3.10 11.84
N LEU A 28 1.00 1.99 11.29
CA LEU A 28 0.45 0.67 11.54
C LEU A 28 1.43 -0.15 12.36
N GLU A 29 0.91 -1.01 13.23
CA GLU A 29 1.73 -1.92 14.02
C GLU A 29 1.55 -3.33 13.47
N LEU A 30 2.66 -3.97 13.17
CA LEU A 30 2.69 -5.34 12.64
C LEU A 30 3.80 -6.10 13.31
N GLU A 31 3.75 -7.42 13.20
CA GLU A 31 4.82 -8.24 13.73
C GLU A 31 6.07 -8.11 12.87
N ALA A 32 7.22 -8.36 13.46
CA ALA A 32 8.47 -8.40 12.71
C ALA A 32 8.41 -9.48 11.63
N GLY A 33 9.09 -9.24 10.53
CA GLY A 33 9.17 -10.22 9.46
C GLY A 33 8.87 -9.61 8.11
N ILE A 34 8.64 -10.49 7.15
CA ILE A 34 8.38 -10.10 5.77
C ILE A 34 6.87 -10.12 5.54
N HIS A 35 6.37 -9.01 5.01
CA HIS A 35 4.93 -8.85 4.75
C HIS A 35 4.71 -8.40 3.32
N ARG A 36 3.67 -8.92 2.70
CA ARG A 36 3.23 -8.44 1.40
C ARG A 36 2.10 -7.44 1.62
N VAL A 37 2.33 -6.22 1.23
CA VAL A 37 1.44 -5.10 1.51
C VAL A 37 0.78 -4.64 0.22
N ALA A 38 -0.53 -4.48 0.26
CA ALA A 38 -1.31 -3.98 -0.87
C ALA A 38 -2.37 -3.03 -0.36
N LEU A 39 -2.98 -2.29 -1.28
CA LEU A 39 -4.10 -1.43 -0.95
C LEU A 39 -5.40 -2.11 -1.33
N GLY A 40 -6.48 -1.72 -0.65
CA GLY A 40 -7.80 -2.19 -1.02
C GLY A 40 -8.27 -1.60 -2.34
N PRO A 41 -9.37 -2.16 -2.89
CA PRO A 41 -9.89 -1.66 -4.14
C PRO A 41 -10.37 -0.21 -4.04
N PRO A 42 -10.45 0.49 -5.17
CA PRO A 42 -10.22 -0.01 -6.53
C PRO A 42 -8.74 -0.10 -6.87
N HIS A 43 -8.41 -0.84 -7.95
CA HIS A 43 -7.02 -1.04 -8.36
C HIS A 43 -6.54 0.11 -9.23
N ASP A 44 -6.45 1.27 -8.64
CA ASP A 44 -6.04 2.50 -9.32
C ASP A 44 -4.67 2.95 -8.83
N PHE A 45 -3.83 2.01 -8.45
CA PHE A 45 -2.55 2.32 -7.83
C PHE A 45 -1.46 1.40 -8.37
N SER A 46 -0.23 1.81 -8.14
CA SER A 46 0.96 1.05 -8.54
C SER A 46 2.03 1.23 -7.46
N PRO A 47 2.82 0.21 -7.20
CA PRO A 47 2.74 -1.17 -7.71
C PRO A 47 1.52 -1.90 -7.14
N LEU A 48 1.25 -3.08 -7.64
CA LEU A 48 0.10 -3.86 -7.18
C LEU A 48 0.26 -4.26 -5.72
N ASP A 49 1.46 -4.67 -5.35
CA ASP A 49 1.80 -4.94 -3.96
C ASP A 49 3.29 -4.68 -3.75
N GLN A 50 3.69 -4.66 -2.49
CA GLN A 50 5.10 -4.51 -2.14
C GLN A 50 5.42 -5.47 -1.01
N ARG A 51 6.57 -6.11 -1.13
CA ARG A 51 7.07 -6.97 -0.06
C ARG A 51 8.01 -6.14 0.79
N VAL A 52 7.75 -6.09 2.09
CA VAL A 52 8.56 -5.29 3.02
C VAL A 52 9.06 -6.18 4.14
N ARG A 53 10.23 -5.87 4.62
CA ARG A 53 10.79 -6.53 5.78
C ARG A 53 10.76 -5.55 6.94
N LEU A 54 10.04 -5.89 8.00
CA LEU A 54 9.92 -5.04 9.17
C LEU A 54 10.83 -5.56 10.26
N VAL A 55 11.86 -4.76 10.55
CA VAL A 55 12.81 -5.08 11.61
C VAL A 55 13.42 -3.77 12.09
N ASN A 56 13.58 -3.63 13.39
CA ASN A 56 14.22 -2.47 14.02
C ASN A 56 13.54 -1.15 13.65
N THR A 57 12.22 -1.16 13.54
CA THR A 57 11.44 0.05 13.31
C THR A 57 10.98 0.63 14.66
N ALA A 58 10.51 1.86 14.63
CA ALA A 58 9.97 2.53 15.81
C ALA A 58 8.79 3.40 15.40
N ALA A 59 7.95 3.77 16.35
CA ALA A 59 6.80 4.62 16.05
C ALA A 59 7.25 5.96 15.46
N MET A 60 8.39 6.47 15.90
CA MET A 60 8.93 7.72 15.38
C MET A 60 9.86 7.52 14.19
N ASP A 61 10.08 6.26 13.81
CA ASP A 61 10.93 5.93 12.68
C ASP A 61 10.38 4.66 12.04
N PRO A 62 9.17 4.73 11.48
CA PRO A 62 8.56 3.55 10.86
C PRO A 62 9.18 3.25 9.52
N CYS A 63 8.99 2.02 9.06
CA CYS A 63 9.30 1.67 7.68
C CYS A 63 8.27 2.36 6.80
N CYS A 64 8.73 3.17 5.86
CA CYS A 64 7.83 3.93 4.98
C CYS A 64 7.86 3.36 3.58
N ILE A 65 6.70 3.05 3.05
CA ILE A 65 6.55 2.68 1.64
C ILE A 65 5.45 3.54 1.05
N SER A 66 5.46 3.69 -0.25
CA SER A 66 4.43 4.48 -0.92
C SER A 66 3.88 3.75 -2.13
N PHE A 67 2.62 3.98 -2.37
CA PHE A 67 1.95 3.60 -3.58
C PHE A 67 1.60 4.87 -4.33
N HIS A 68 1.51 4.76 -5.64
CA HIS A 68 1.21 5.90 -6.50
C HIS A 68 -0.10 5.66 -7.20
N ARG A 69 -0.90 6.72 -7.30
CA ARG A 69 -2.15 6.62 -8.05
C ARG A 69 -1.84 6.57 -9.53
N LEU A 70 -2.47 5.66 -10.22
CA LEU A 70 -2.34 5.59 -11.67
C LEU A 70 -3.13 6.75 -12.29
N PRO A 71 -2.52 7.47 -13.25
CA PRO A 71 -3.27 8.50 -13.96
C PRO A 71 -4.37 7.85 -14.81
N PRO A 72 -5.47 8.55 -15.06
CA PRO A 72 -6.57 7.96 -15.84
C PRO A 72 -6.14 7.40 -17.18
N ALA A 73 -5.15 8.00 -17.82
CA ALA A 73 -4.66 7.52 -19.11
C ALA A 73 -3.94 6.19 -19.01
N ALA A 74 -3.46 5.81 -17.82
CA ALA A 74 -2.75 4.55 -17.61
C ALA A 74 -3.67 3.44 -17.15
N ILE A 75 -4.93 3.74 -16.85
CA ILE A 75 -5.89 2.73 -16.42
C ILE A 75 -6.37 1.98 -17.65
N PRO A 76 -6.33 0.65 -17.64
CA PRO A 76 -6.76 -0.12 -18.81
C PRO A 76 -8.19 0.20 -19.19
N HIS A 77 -8.43 0.31 -20.46
CA HIS A 77 -9.75 0.52 -21.03
C HIS A 77 -10.17 -0.70 -21.82
N SER A 78 -11.46 -0.80 -22.07
CA SER A 78 -11.95 -1.87 -22.90
C SER A 78 -11.35 -1.74 -24.31
N PRO A 79 -11.08 -2.87 -24.95
CA PRO A 79 -10.54 -2.84 -26.31
C PRO A 79 -11.47 -2.08 -27.25
N GLY A 80 -10.88 -1.35 -28.17
CA GLY A 80 -11.64 -0.62 -29.12
C GLY A 80 -12.03 0.78 -28.68
N SER A 81 -11.67 1.17 -27.49
CA SER A 81 -11.90 2.55 -27.08
C SER A 81 -11.18 3.47 -28.04
N PRO A 82 -11.85 4.51 -28.49
CA PRO A 82 -11.15 5.46 -29.32
C PRO A 82 -10.06 6.13 -28.52
N ARG A 83 -9.18 6.44 -29.20
CA ARG A 83 -8.12 7.00 -28.54
C ARG A 83 -7.79 8.12 -28.79
#